data_31818e3340ee9b3398c00bc95cc21f5a
#
_entry.id   31818e3340ee9b3398c00bc95cc21f5a
#
_cell.length_a   1.000
_cell.length_b   1.000
_cell.length_c   1.000
_cell.angle_alpha   90.00
_cell.angle_beta   90.00
_cell.angle_gamma   90.00
#
_symmetry.space_group_name_H-M   'P 1'
#
loop_
_entity.id
_entity.type
_entity.pdbx_description
1 polymer ?
#
loop_
_entity_poly.entity_id
_entity_poly.type
_entity_poly.pdbx_seq_one_letter_code
_entity_poly.pdbx_strand_id
1 'polypeptide(L)'
;LSGSWLMLSVAFMISALAGILEVFTALLLGSLIDKAISAGPIDFFYNHLFYIIGFVAFFIIIRPLAFGMSSAANAIFVTPNINPLTLSRLHRWTMGQAVTFFDEDFAGRIAQKQMQTSRALTDVVTEIVNVGAFSLASLVGSVLLLVTIDLRMSGVLIVWLILYLLLIKAFLPKVRRQSAERAGARANVSGQVVDTITNIKTVKLFSHAEHEDHVALKSMEIFRRKAISFGVTSAVFRLCLMTIAGILPVALIGGTVFLWSNGNASIGEITASGAVAIRIAQMTGWVSFTLMTIYANIGEVEDG
;
A
#
# COMPACT_ATOMS: atom_id res chain seq x y z
N LEU A 1 21.89 2.90 -2.14
CA LEU A 1 21.31 2.27 -3.35
C LEU A 1 22.18 2.43 -4.63
N SER A 2 23.37 3.03 -4.53
CA SER A 2 24.29 3.15 -5.67
C SER A 2 24.60 1.77 -6.27
N GLY A 3 24.53 1.64 -7.60
CA GLY A 3 24.72 0.37 -8.32
C GLY A 3 23.43 -0.43 -8.59
N SER A 4 22.29 -0.10 -7.96
CA SER A 4 21.02 -0.81 -8.18
C SER A 4 19.98 0.01 -8.97
N TRP A 5 20.32 1.22 -9.39
CA TRP A 5 19.38 2.14 -10.03
C TRP A 5 18.76 1.59 -11.31
N LEU A 6 19.56 0.91 -12.16
CA LEU A 6 19.05 0.31 -13.39
C LEU A 6 17.99 -0.76 -13.09
N MET A 7 18.28 -1.65 -12.13
CA MET A 7 17.36 -2.70 -11.71
C MET A 7 16.06 -2.12 -11.14
N LEU A 8 16.18 -1.10 -10.27
CA LEU A 8 15.02 -0.43 -9.67
C LEU A 8 14.20 0.31 -10.73
N SER A 9 14.83 0.98 -11.69
CA SER A 9 14.13 1.66 -12.78
C SER A 9 13.39 0.67 -13.67
N VAL A 10 13.99 -0.46 -14.02
CA VAL A 10 13.32 -1.51 -14.82
C VAL A 10 12.13 -2.09 -14.05
N ALA A 11 12.29 -2.43 -12.77
CA ALA A 11 11.20 -2.93 -11.96
C ALA A 11 10.07 -1.89 -11.80
N PHE A 12 10.42 -0.61 -11.63
CA PHE A 12 9.45 0.49 -11.59
C PHE A 12 8.67 0.61 -12.91
N MET A 13 9.34 0.54 -14.05
CA MET A 13 8.69 0.59 -15.36
C MET A 13 7.75 -0.60 -15.60
N ILE A 14 8.14 -1.81 -15.20
CA ILE A 14 7.29 -2.99 -15.30
C ILE A 14 6.03 -2.84 -14.43
N SER A 15 6.18 -2.36 -13.19
CA SER A 15 5.06 -2.11 -12.30
C SER A 15 4.15 -0.97 -12.81
N ALA A 16 4.73 0.09 -13.38
CA ALA A 16 3.98 1.16 -14.02
C ALA A 16 3.21 0.66 -15.25
N LEU A 17 3.81 -0.20 -16.07
CA LEU A 17 3.13 -0.82 -17.22
C LEU A 17 1.91 -1.62 -16.77
N ALA A 18 2.04 -2.40 -15.70
CA ALA A 18 0.89 -3.13 -15.13
C ALA A 18 -0.22 -2.16 -14.67
N GLY A 19 0.13 -0.99 -14.12
CA GLY A 19 -0.82 0.06 -13.75
C GLY A 19 -1.55 0.68 -14.95
N ILE A 20 -0.83 0.89 -16.07
CA ILE A 20 -1.43 1.39 -17.33
C ILE A 20 -2.38 0.35 -17.93
N LEU A 21 -1.99 -0.93 -17.94
CA LEU A 21 -2.83 -2.01 -18.45
C LEU A 21 -4.15 -2.15 -17.67
N GLU A 22 -4.14 -1.77 -16.41
CA GLU A 22 -5.36 -1.75 -15.60
C GLU A 22 -6.35 -0.68 -16.07
N VAL A 23 -5.86 0.48 -16.50
CA VAL A 23 -6.70 1.53 -17.12
C VAL A 23 -7.20 1.07 -18.50
N PHE A 24 -6.34 0.40 -19.26
CA PHE A 24 -6.70 -0.15 -20.54
C PHE A 24 -7.82 -1.20 -20.44
N THR A 25 -7.90 -1.91 -19.29
CA THR A 25 -9.03 -2.78 -18.96
C THR A 25 -10.38 -2.03 -18.99
N ALA A 26 -10.44 -0.85 -18.39
CA ALA A 26 -11.66 -0.03 -18.37
C ALA A 26 -12.05 0.46 -19.78
N LEU A 27 -11.06 0.87 -20.58
CA LEU A 27 -11.25 1.28 -21.95
C LEU A 27 -11.78 0.12 -22.83
N LEU A 28 -11.21 -1.07 -22.70
CA LEU A 28 -11.66 -2.26 -23.43
C LEU A 28 -13.10 -2.65 -23.05
N LEU A 29 -13.44 -2.57 -21.77
CA LEU A 29 -14.81 -2.85 -21.32
C LEU A 29 -15.80 -1.85 -21.91
N GLY A 30 -15.50 -0.56 -21.88
CA GLY A 30 -16.34 0.47 -22.47
C GLY A 30 -16.52 0.28 -23.97
N SER A 31 -15.43 0.07 -24.71
CA SER A 31 -15.48 -0.13 -26.16
C SER A 31 -16.17 -1.44 -26.57
N LEU A 32 -16.11 -2.48 -25.73
CA LEU A 32 -16.85 -3.72 -25.94
C LEU A 32 -18.37 -3.48 -25.91
N ILE A 33 -18.82 -2.72 -24.91
CA ILE A 33 -20.25 -2.38 -24.76
C ILE A 33 -20.74 -1.53 -25.92
N ASP A 34 -20.00 -0.50 -26.33
CA ASP A 34 -20.40 0.35 -27.46
C ASP A 34 -20.48 -0.43 -28.77
N LYS A 35 -19.51 -1.33 -29.02
CA LYS A 35 -19.53 -2.21 -30.19
C LYS A 35 -20.69 -3.21 -30.16
N ALA A 36 -21.01 -3.75 -28.98
CA ALA A 36 -22.13 -4.67 -28.81
C ALA A 36 -23.49 -4.01 -29.09
N ILE A 37 -23.64 -2.77 -28.62
CA ILE A 37 -24.87 -1.98 -28.86
C ILE A 37 -24.98 -1.58 -30.32
N SER A 38 -23.89 -1.15 -30.96
CA SER A 38 -23.89 -0.70 -32.36
C SER A 38 -24.12 -1.84 -33.36
N ALA A 39 -23.59 -3.03 -33.09
CA ALA A 39 -23.72 -4.19 -33.99
C ALA A 39 -25.03 -4.99 -33.78
N GLY A 40 -25.64 -4.87 -32.59
CA GLY A 40 -26.81 -5.70 -32.22
C GLY A 40 -26.46 -7.15 -31.90
N PRO A 41 -27.42 -7.93 -31.35
CA PRO A 41 -27.12 -9.25 -30.77
C PRO A 41 -26.77 -10.34 -31.81
N ILE A 42 -27.20 -10.20 -33.05
CA ILE A 42 -27.02 -11.23 -34.10
C ILE A 42 -25.66 -11.07 -34.76
N ASP A 43 -25.26 -9.85 -35.11
CA ASP A 43 -24.08 -9.58 -35.96
C ASP A 43 -22.81 -9.29 -35.17
N PHE A 44 -22.92 -9.10 -33.86
CA PHE A 44 -21.79 -8.71 -33.00
C PHE A 44 -20.61 -9.68 -33.09
N PHE A 45 -20.86 -10.97 -32.91
CA PHE A 45 -19.81 -12.00 -32.90
C PHE A 45 -19.17 -12.19 -34.27
N TYR A 46 -19.93 -12.05 -35.34
CA TYR A 46 -19.42 -12.20 -36.70
C TYR A 46 -18.58 -11.00 -37.12
N ASN A 47 -19.07 -9.79 -36.90
CA ASN A 47 -18.41 -8.56 -37.35
C ASN A 47 -17.24 -8.16 -36.49
N HIS A 48 -17.20 -8.60 -35.20
CA HIS A 48 -16.17 -8.20 -34.25
C HIS A 48 -15.32 -9.35 -33.69
N LEU A 49 -15.21 -10.47 -34.43
CA LEU A 49 -14.48 -11.66 -33.98
C LEU A 49 -13.03 -11.36 -33.57
N PHE A 50 -12.29 -10.59 -34.39
CA PHE A 50 -10.90 -10.22 -34.06
C PHE A 50 -10.81 -9.35 -32.82
N TYR A 51 -11.78 -8.47 -32.60
CA TYR A 51 -11.83 -7.66 -31.38
C TYR A 51 -12.07 -8.53 -30.14
N ILE A 52 -12.96 -9.50 -30.22
CA ILE A 52 -13.27 -10.45 -29.15
C ILE A 52 -12.05 -11.32 -28.83
N ILE A 53 -11.36 -11.83 -29.86
CA ILE A 53 -10.12 -12.60 -29.69
C ILE A 53 -9.06 -11.71 -28.97
N GLY A 54 -8.88 -10.46 -29.40
CA GLY A 54 -7.97 -9.52 -28.76
C GLY A 54 -8.35 -9.22 -27.30
N PHE A 55 -9.65 -9.05 -27.02
CA PHE A 55 -10.16 -8.86 -25.67
C PHE A 55 -9.86 -10.07 -24.78
N VAL A 56 -10.16 -11.28 -25.25
CA VAL A 56 -9.87 -12.53 -24.53
C VAL A 56 -8.36 -12.69 -24.30
N ALA A 57 -7.53 -12.46 -25.34
CA ALA A 57 -6.08 -12.53 -25.24
C ALA A 57 -5.52 -11.51 -24.23
N PHE A 58 -6.08 -10.31 -24.20
CA PHE A 58 -5.70 -9.29 -23.23
C PHE A 58 -5.94 -9.77 -21.79
N PHE A 59 -7.14 -10.27 -21.48
CA PHE A 59 -7.50 -10.66 -20.11
C PHE A 59 -6.82 -11.96 -19.66
N ILE A 60 -6.63 -12.94 -20.57
CA ILE A 60 -6.08 -14.25 -20.22
C ILE A 60 -4.56 -14.30 -20.35
N ILE A 61 -3.94 -13.51 -21.24
CA ILE A 61 -2.51 -13.60 -21.52
C ILE A 61 -1.78 -12.31 -21.10
N ILE A 62 -2.13 -11.16 -21.72
CA ILE A 62 -1.33 -9.92 -21.58
C ILE A 62 -1.36 -9.39 -20.14
N ARG A 63 -2.55 -9.26 -19.57
CA ARG A 63 -2.74 -8.74 -18.21
C ARG A 63 -2.10 -9.64 -17.15
N PRO A 64 -2.36 -10.96 -17.08
CA PRO A 64 -1.69 -11.83 -16.12
C PRO A 64 -0.17 -11.88 -16.28
N LEU A 65 0.32 -11.83 -17.51
CA LEU A 65 1.75 -11.81 -17.80
C LEU A 65 2.42 -10.54 -17.26
N ALA A 66 1.81 -9.37 -17.45
CA ALA A 66 2.32 -8.11 -16.92
C ALA A 66 2.34 -8.08 -15.38
N PHE A 67 1.28 -8.57 -14.73
CA PHE A 67 1.25 -8.69 -13.26
C PHE A 67 2.26 -9.73 -12.75
N GLY A 68 2.39 -10.87 -13.43
CA GLY A 68 3.38 -11.89 -13.13
C GLY A 68 4.81 -11.36 -13.26
N MET A 69 5.10 -10.61 -14.33
CA MET A 69 6.40 -9.96 -14.52
C MET A 69 6.70 -8.92 -13.44
N SER A 70 5.70 -8.09 -13.05
CA SER A 70 5.86 -7.12 -11.95
C SER A 70 6.14 -7.83 -10.62
N SER A 71 5.39 -8.89 -10.31
CA SER A 71 5.61 -9.70 -9.12
C SER A 71 6.99 -10.37 -9.13
N ALA A 72 7.40 -10.96 -10.26
CA ALA A 72 8.71 -11.59 -10.43
C ALA A 72 9.84 -10.56 -10.31
N ALA A 73 9.69 -9.36 -10.89
CA ALA A 73 10.67 -8.29 -10.77
C ALA A 73 10.93 -7.92 -9.30
N ASN A 74 9.88 -7.81 -8.50
CA ASN A 74 10.01 -7.52 -7.07
C ASN A 74 10.57 -8.69 -6.26
N ALA A 75 10.02 -9.91 -6.44
CA ALA A 75 10.37 -11.08 -5.62
C ALA A 75 11.76 -11.67 -5.97
N ILE A 76 12.18 -11.60 -7.24
CA ILE A 76 13.42 -12.23 -7.70
C ILE A 76 14.56 -11.21 -7.82
N PHE A 77 14.28 -9.98 -8.25
CA PHE A 77 15.32 -8.99 -8.52
C PHE A 77 15.44 -7.93 -7.44
N VAL A 78 14.34 -7.30 -6.99
CA VAL A 78 14.43 -6.16 -6.06
C VAL A 78 14.76 -6.62 -4.64
N THR A 79 13.88 -7.39 -4.02
CA THR A 79 14.00 -7.78 -2.61
C THR A 79 15.27 -8.55 -2.29
N PRO A 80 15.67 -9.61 -3.04
CA PRO A 80 16.85 -10.40 -2.73
C PRO A 80 18.17 -9.65 -2.94
N ASN A 81 18.18 -8.60 -3.75
CA ASN A 81 19.40 -7.84 -4.02
C ASN A 81 19.54 -6.60 -3.11
N ILE A 82 18.45 -5.91 -2.79
CA ILE A 82 18.49 -4.71 -1.96
C ILE A 82 18.83 -5.02 -0.50
N ASN A 83 18.25 -6.06 0.08
CA ASN A 83 18.48 -6.42 1.48
C ASN A 83 19.96 -6.76 1.76
N PRO A 84 20.59 -7.73 1.08
CA PRO A 84 22.00 -8.04 1.30
C PRO A 84 22.94 -6.88 0.95
N LEU A 85 22.61 -6.09 -0.08
CA LEU A 85 23.39 -4.91 -0.45
C LEU A 85 23.41 -3.88 0.68
N THR A 86 22.24 -3.59 1.26
CA THR A 86 22.12 -2.65 2.37
C THR A 86 22.80 -3.18 3.62
N LEU A 87 22.54 -4.44 3.97
CA LEU A 87 23.15 -5.08 5.13
C LEU A 87 24.68 -5.12 5.02
N SER A 88 25.24 -5.45 3.85
CA SER A 88 26.67 -5.46 3.62
C SER A 88 27.33 -4.09 3.76
N ARG A 89 26.62 -3.03 3.39
CA ARG A 89 27.10 -1.64 3.53
C ARG A 89 27.06 -1.19 4.99
N LEU A 90 25.96 -1.47 5.69
CA LEU A 90 25.86 -1.19 7.12
C LEU A 90 26.94 -1.96 7.90
N HIS A 91 27.14 -3.22 7.58
CA HIS A 91 28.19 -4.03 8.21
C HIS A 91 29.60 -3.45 8.00
N ARG A 92 29.95 -3.08 6.77
CA ARG A 92 31.25 -2.44 6.48
C ARG A 92 31.41 -1.10 7.19
N TRP A 93 30.35 -0.31 7.25
CA TRP A 93 30.36 0.96 7.97
C TRP A 93 30.60 0.74 9.47
N THR A 94 29.89 -0.21 10.08
CA THR A 94 30.08 -0.56 11.50
C THR A 94 31.48 -1.05 11.78
N MET A 95 32.04 -1.94 10.92
CA MET A 95 33.41 -2.41 11.08
C MET A 95 34.47 -1.32 10.96
N GLY A 96 34.15 -0.19 10.37
CA GLY A 96 35.01 0.99 10.28
C GLY A 96 34.94 1.93 11.48
N GLN A 97 34.07 1.66 12.46
CA GLN A 97 33.93 2.51 13.66
C GLN A 97 35.06 2.29 14.67
N ALA A 98 35.33 3.30 15.51
CA ALA A 98 36.30 3.21 16.58
C ALA A 98 35.86 2.20 17.66
N VAL A 99 36.80 1.64 18.41
CA VAL A 99 36.52 0.65 19.48
C VAL A 99 35.52 1.22 20.52
N THR A 100 35.63 2.50 20.84
CA THR A 100 34.73 3.19 21.76
C THR A 100 33.24 3.10 21.36
N PHE A 101 32.95 3.01 20.05
CA PHE A 101 31.58 2.82 19.56
C PHE A 101 30.97 1.46 20.04
N PHE A 102 31.80 0.44 20.17
CA PHE A 102 31.37 -0.88 20.62
C PHE A 102 31.31 -0.99 22.14
N ASP A 103 32.01 -0.11 22.87
CA ASP A 103 31.97 -0.06 24.34
C ASP A 103 30.66 0.60 24.83
N GLU A 104 30.03 1.47 24.03
CA GLU A 104 28.79 2.20 24.37
C GLU A 104 27.52 1.38 24.14
N ASP A 105 27.57 0.28 23.39
CA ASP A 105 26.38 -0.52 23.05
C ASP A 105 26.68 -2.03 22.98
N PHE A 106 25.67 -2.85 23.30
CA PHE A 106 25.79 -4.31 23.22
C PHE A 106 25.86 -4.77 21.76
N ALA A 107 26.79 -5.68 21.45
CA ALA A 107 27.00 -6.22 20.11
C ALA A 107 25.71 -6.78 19.48
N GLY A 108 24.85 -7.43 20.30
CA GLY A 108 23.54 -7.92 19.86
C GLY A 108 22.59 -6.81 19.44
N ARG A 109 22.61 -5.66 20.12
CA ARG A 109 21.77 -4.50 19.77
C ARG A 109 22.23 -3.85 18.46
N ILE A 110 23.53 -3.70 18.28
CA ILE A 110 24.12 -3.20 17.03
C ILE A 110 23.75 -4.11 15.85
N ALA A 111 23.91 -5.43 16.00
CA ALA A 111 23.55 -6.39 14.97
C ALA A 111 22.03 -6.36 14.65
N GLN A 112 21.19 -6.28 15.67
CA GLN A 112 19.74 -6.18 15.50
C GLN A 112 19.35 -4.90 14.75
N LYS A 113 19.93 -3.75 15.11
CA LYS A 113 19.69 -2.47 14.41
C LYS A 113 20.06 -2.57 12.92
N GLN A 114 21.24 -3.11 12.59
CA GLN A 114 21.66 -3.29 11.19
C GLN A 114 20.64 -4.13 10.39
N MET A 115 20.21 -5.27 10.96
CA MET A 115 19.23 -6.15 10.31
C MET A 115 17.87 -5.47 10.13
N GLN A 116 17.41 -4.74 11.16
CA GLN A 116 16.14 -4.02 11.13
C GLN A 116 16.14 -2.87 10.11
N THR A 117 17.19 -2.05 10.12
CA THR A 117 17.38 -0.93 9.16
C THR A 117 17.48 -1.45 7.72
N SER A 118 18.24 -2.54 7.49
CA SER A 118 18.35 -3.14 6.17
C SER A 118 17.00 -3.65 5.66
N ARG A 119 16.22 -4.30 6.52
CA ARG A 119 14.88 -4.78 6.19
C ARG A 119 13.91 -3.62 5.93
N ALA A 120 13.87 -2.63 6.81
CA ALA A 120 12.99 -1.48 6.69
C ALA A 120 13.25 -0.71 5.37
N LEU A 121 14.54 -0.49 5.02
CA LEU A 121 14.89 0.14 3.75
C LEU A 121 14.47 -0.71 2.54
N THR A 122 14.64 -2.03 2.61
CA THR A 122 14.21 -2.94 1.55
C THR A 122 12.71 -2.88 1.34
N ASP A 123 11.93 -2.90 2.43
CA ASP A 123 10.47 -2.81 2.38
C ASP A 123 10.01 -1.48 1.78
N VAL A 124 10.62 -0.35 2.18
CA VAL A 124 10.31 0.97 1.59
C VAL A 124 10.58 0.98 0.08
N VAL A 125 11.73 0.48 -0.37
CA VAL A 125 12.08 0.44 -1.79
C VAL A 125 11.13 -0.46 -2.56
N THR A 126 10.82 -1.63 -2.04
CA THR A 126 9.89 -2.58 -2.67
C THR A 126 8.48 -1.99 -2.79
N GLU A 127 7.99 -1.33 -1.75
CA GLU A 127 6.67 -0.70 -1.75
C GLU A 127 6.60 0.49 -2.73
N ILE A 128 7.64 1.32 -2.81
CA ILE A 128 7.70 2.42 -3.78
C ILE A 128 7.73 1.87 -5.22
N VAL A 129 8.51 0.84 -5.48
CA VAL A 129 8.63 0.25 -6.82
C VAL A 129 7.34 -0.47 -7.21
N ASN A 130 6.73 -1.22 -6.31
CA ASN A 130 5.55 -2.02 -6.63
C ASN A 130 4.26 -1.20 -6.56
N VAL A 131 3.95 -0.66 -5.37
CA VAL A 131 2.68 0.04 -5.14
C VAL A 131 2.73 1.46 -5.66
N GLY A 132 3.83 2.18 -5.44
CA GLY A 132 4.00 3.57 -5.87
C GLY A 132 3.94 3.69 -7.39
N ALA A 133 4.72 2.89 -8.13
CA ALA A 133 4.75 2.91 -9.59
C ALA A 133 3.40 2.52 -10.20
N PHE A 134 2.82 1.43 -9.69
CA PHE A 134 1.52 0.93 -10.17
C PHE A 134 0.40 1.95 -9.94
N SER A 135 0.27 2.48 -8.72
CA SER A 135 -0.81 3.39 -8.37
C SER A 135 -0.68 4.74 -9.09
N LEU A 136 0.54 5.27 -9.22
CA LEU A 136 0.78 6.51 -9.94
C LEU A 136 0.44 6.37 -11.43
N ALA A 137 0.91 5.30 -12.08
CA ALA A 137 0.64 5.03 -13.48
C ALA A 137 -0.86 4.79 -13.74
N SER A 138 -1.53 4.03 -12.86
CA SER A 138 -2.98 3.81 -12.93
C SER A 138 -3.77 5.10 -12.74
N LEU A 139 -3.36 5.97 -11.81
CA LEU A 139 -4.01 7.26 -11.57
C LEU A 139 -3.85 8.20 -12.78
N VAL A 140 -2.62 8.38 -13.29
CA VAL A 140 -2.34 9.22 -14.46
C VAL A 140 -3.09 8.70 -15.68
N GLY A 141 -3.05 7.40 -15.93
CA GLY A 141 -3.82 6.77 -17.01
C GLY A 141 -5.34 6.97 -16.87
N SER A 142 -5.86 6.89 -15.64
CA SER A 142 -7.29 7.14 -15.37
C SER A 142 -7.69 8.59 -15.64
N VAL A 143 -6.84 9.57 -15.25
CA VAL A 143 -7.07 10.98 -15.59
C VAL A 143 -7.09 11.15 -17.10
N LEU A 144 -6.11 10.60 -17.83
CA LEU A 144 -6.04 10.69 -19.29
C LEU A 144 -7.26 10.07 -19.96
N LEU A 145 -7.70 8.89 -19.50
CA LEU A 145 -8.91 8.24 -20.02
C LEU A 145 -10.17 9.09 -19.77
N LEU A 146 -10.32 9.66 -18.57
CA LEU A 146 -11.48 10.50 -18.25
C LEU A 146 -11.48 11.81 -19.03
N VAL A 147 -10.32 12.37 -19.38
CA VAL A 147 -10.22 13.54 -20.29
C VAL A 147 -10.76 13.20 -21.68
N THR A 148 -10.61 11.98 -22.18
CA THR A 148 -11.19 11.60 -23.49
C THR A 148 -12.70 11.53 -23.48
N ILE A 149 -13.32 11.31 -22.32
CA ILE A 149 -14.77 11.31 -22.16
C ILE A 149 -15.27 12.77 -22.00
N ASP A 150 -14.81 13.43 -20.94
CA ASP A 150 -15.09 14.85 -20.68
C ASP A 150 -14.07 15.41 -19.67
N LEU A 151 -13.59 16.62 -19.91
CA LEU A 151 -12.64 17.30 -19.01
C LEU A 151 -13.19 17.45 -17.58
N ARG A 152 -14.49 17.58 -17.40
CA ARG A 152 -15.13 17.68 -16.07
C ARG A 152 -14.99 16.41 -15.27
N MET A 153 -15.00 15.23 -15.91
CA MET A 153 -14.84 13.94 -15.24
C MET A 153 -13.43 13.75 -14.68
N SER A 154 -12.41 14.20 -15.41
CA SER A 154 -11.05 14.24 -14.87
C SER A 154 -10.92 15.22 -13.71
N GLY A 155 -11.61 16.37 -13.76
CA GLY A 155 -11.68 17.33 -12.66
C GLY A 155 -12.28 16.72 -11.39
N VAL A 156 -13.35 15.93 -11.52
CA VAL A 156 -13.97 15.19 -10.40
C VAL A 156 -12.95 14.24 -9.75
N LEU A 157 -12.19 13.48 -10.56
CA LEU A 157 -11.14 12.58 -10.04
C LEU A 157 -10.04 13.36 -9.31
N ILE A 158 -9.60 14.49 -9.85
CA ILE A 158 -8.56 15.32 -9.22
C ILE A 158 -9.05 15.90 -7.88
N VAL A 159 -10.27 16.43 -7.82
CA VAL A 159 -10.86 16.94 -6.57
C VAL A 159 -10.96 15.81 -5.55
N TRP A 160 -11.43 14.63 -5.97
CA TRP A 160 -11.49 13.46 -5.10
C TRP A 160 -10.11 13.07 -4.58
N LEU A 161 -9.08 13.08 -5.42
CA LEU A 161 -7.70 12.78 -5.03
C LEU A 161 -7.19 13.76 -3.96
N ILE A 162 -7.49 15.05 -4.12
CA ILE A 162 -7.13 16.07 -3.13
C ILE A 162 -7.79 15.77 -1.79
N LEU A 163 -9.10 15.46 -1.78
CA LEU A 163 -9.83 15.10 -0.56
C LEU A 163 -9.26 13.85 0.11
N TYR A 164 -8.90 12.84 -0.68
CA TYR A 164 -8.24 11.63 -0.20
C TYR A 164 -6.89 11.93 0.45
N LEU A 165 -6.03 12.73 -0.18
CA LEU A 165 -4.73 13.12 0.37
C LEU A 165 -4.87 13.97 1.64
N LEU A 166 -5.85 14.86 1.70
CA LEU A 166 -6.17 15.64 2.91
C LEU A 166 -6.61 14.74 4.06
N LEU A 167 -7.43 13.72 3.78
CA LEU A 167 -7.82 12.73 4.79
C LEU A 167 -6.61 12.00 5.36
N ILE A 168 -5.72 11.50 4.48
CA ILE A 168 -4.48 10.84 4.92
C ILE A 168 -3.65 11.79 5.79
N LYS A 169 -3.40 13.00 5.31
CA LYS A 169 -2.62 14.02 6.05
C LYS A 169 -3.20 14.29 7.44
N ALA A 170 -4.51 14.31 7.58
CA ALA A 170 -5.18 14.57 8.86
C ALA A 170 -5.07 13.39 9.85
N PHE A 171 -5.19 12.16 9.36
CA PHE A 171 -5.19 10.98 10.24
C PHE A 171 -3.81 10.39 10.51
N LEU A 172 -2.89 10.49 9.56
CA LEU A 172 -1.57 9.85 9.63
C LEU A 172 -0.78 10.18 10.92
N PRO A 173 -0.67 11.45 11.37
CA PRO A 173 0.06 11.78 12.59
C PRO A 173 -0.56 11.14 13.84
N LYS A 174 -1.90 11.12 13.91
CA LYS A 174 -2.63 10.54 15.05
C LYS A 174 -2.47 9.03 15.10
N VAL A 175 -2.61 8.34 13.96
CA VAL A 175 -2.44 6.90 13.84
C VAL A 175 -1.00 6.50 14.21
N ARG A 176 0.01 7.23 13.69
CA ARG A 176 1.42 7.00 14.01
C ARG A 176 1.69 7.13 15.51
N ARG A 177 1.25 8.22 16.14
CA ARG A 177 1.46 8.44 17.58
C ARG A 177 0.83 7.31 18.40
N GLN A 178 -0.42 6.96 18.14
CA GLN A 178 -1.12 5.91 18.88
C GLN A 178 -0.53 4.51 18.62
N SER A 179 -0.02 4.26 17.42
CA SER A 179 0.71 3.02 17.11
C SER A 179 1.99 2.90 17.93
N ALA A 180 2.77 3.98 18.04
CA ALA A 180 3.97 4.02 18.87
C ALA A 180 3.65 3.85 20.36
N GLU A 181 2.62 4.54 20.88
CA GLU A 181 2.17 4.38 22.26
C GLU A 181 1.73 2.93 22.58
N ARG A 182 1.02 2.28 21.63
CA ARG A 182 0.63 0.88 21.75
C ARG A 182 1.84 -0.06 21.73
N ALA A 183 2.79 0.19 20.83
CA ALA A 183 4.02 -0.61 20.74
C ALA A 183 4.85 -0.51 22.03
N GLY A 184 5.04 0.70 22.58
CA GLY A 184 5.72 0.92 23.85
C GLY A 184 5.02 0.21 25.01
N ALA A 185 3.68 0.30 25.10
CA ALA A 185 2.94 -0.42 26.13
C ALA A 185 3.07 -1.95 25.98
N ARG A 186 3.12 -2.48 24.75
CA ARG A 186 3.37 -3.90 24.49
C ARG A 186 4.77 -4.32 24.92
N ALA A 187 5.79 -3.49 24.65
CA ALA A 187 7.16 -3.75 25.06
C ALA A 187 7.27 -3.80 26.59
N ASN A 188 6.58 -2.91 27.31
CA ASN A 188 6.54 -2.93 28.78
C ASN A 188 5.92 -4.22 29.32
N VAL A 189 4.82 -4.71 28.72
CA VAL A 189 4.23 -6.03 29.11
C VAL A 189 5.25 -7.15 28.87
N SER A 190 5.89 -7.17 27.70
CA SER A 190 6.92 -8.18 27.39
C SER A 190 8.09 -8.12 28.38
N GLY A 191 8.57 -6.91 28.70
CA GLY A 191 9.64 -6.70 29.69
C GLY A 191 9.26 -7.24 31.06
N GLN A 192 8.05 -6.93 31.56
CA GLN A 192 7.55 -7.40 32.84
C GLN A 192 7.46 -8.94 32.90
N VAL A 193 6.93 -9.58 31.83
CA VAL A 193 6.84 -11.04 31.74
C VAL A 193 8.23 -11.68 31.72
N VAL A 194 9.16 -11.16 30.95
CA VAL A 194 10.54 -11.65 30.89
C VAL A 194 11.23 -11.51 32.24
N ASP A 195 11.09 -10.36 32.89
CA ASP A 195 11.70 -10.12 34.22
C ASP A 195 11.16 -11.09 35.26
N THR A 196 9.85 -11.27 35.34
CA THR A 196 9.20 -12.24 36.26
C THR A 196 9.69 -13.67 36.01
N ILE A 197 9.81 -14.10 34.74
CA ILE A 197 10.28 -15.44 34.40
C ILE A 197 11.78 -15.62 34.70
N THR A 198 12.59 -14.61 34.43
CA THR A 198 14.03 -14.63 34.70
C THR A 198 14.29 -14.75 36.20
N ASN A 199 13.49 -14.06 37.02
CA ASN A 199 13.62 -14.04 38.47
C ASN A 199 12.66 -15.03 39.17
N ILE A 200 12.11 -16.02 38.49
CA ILE A 200 11.05 -16.89 38.97
C ILE A 200 11.41 -17.62 40.27
N LYS A 201 12.69 -17.98 40.47
CA LYS A 201 13.16 -18.60 41.69
C LYS A 201 12.99 -17.68 42.87
N THR A 202 13.33 -16.42 42.75
CA THR A 202 13.20 -15.39 43.79
C THR A 202 11.72 -15.14 44.08
N VAL A 203 10.90 -14.97 43.04
CA VAL A 203 9.45 -14.78 43.18
C VAL A 203 8.80 -15.91 43.97
N LYS A 204 9.17 -17.17 43.68
CA LYS A 204 8.64 -18.34 44.38
C LYS A 204 9.17 -18.50 45.82
N LEU A 205 10.45 -18.17 46.08
CA LEU A 205 11.06 -18.27 47.40
C LEU A 205 10.47 -17.27 48.41
N PHE A 206 10.16 -16.06 47.91
CA PHE A 206 9.63 -15.00 48.78
C PHE A 206 8.10 -14.88 48.76
N SER A 207 7.39 -15.83 48.14
CA SER A 207 5.91 -15.84 48.01
C SER A 207 5.32 -14.56 47.41
N HIS A 208 6.07 -13.86 46.56
CA HIS A 208 5.66 -12.61 45.94
C HIS A 208 4.85 -12.80 44.62
N ALA A 209 4.35 -13.99 44.36
CA ALA A 209 3.64 -14.33 43.11
C ALA A 209 2.40 -13.46 42.87
N GLU A 210 1.62 -13.15 43.91
CA GLU A 210 0.43 -12.27 43.78
C GLU A 210 0.80 -10.82 43.47
N HIS A 211 1.90 -10.32 44.03
CA HIS A 211 2.38 -8.97 43.74
C HIS A 211 2.85 -8.82 42.30
N GLU A 212 3.65 -9.76 41.81
CA GLU A 212 4.15 -9.79 40.42
C GLU A 212 3.01 -9.94 39.43
N ASP A 213 2.03 -10.78 39.72
CA ASP A 213 0.83 -10.95 38.90
C ASP A 213 0.03 -9.64 38.80
N HIS A 214 -0.16 -8.95 39.92
CA HIS A 214 -0.86 -7.67 39.96
C HIS A 214 -0.11 -6.58 39.11
N VAL A 215 1.21 -6.53 39.16
CA VAL A 215 2.02 -5.60 38.36
C VAL A 215 1.91 -5.92 36.86
N ALA A 216 1.99 -7.22 36.51
CA ALA A 216 1.82 -7.67 35.14
C ALA A 216 0.43 -7.35 34.58
N LEU A 217 -0.64 -7.62 35.37
CA LEU A 217 -2.03 -7.31 35.00
C LEU A 217 -2.24 -5.80 34.80
N LYS A 218 -1.64 -4.96 35.62
CA LYS A 218 -1.69 -3.49 35.46
C LYS A 218 -1.04 -3.06 34.15
N SER A 219 0.10 -3.63 33.80
CA SER A 219 0.80 -3.35 32.52
C SER A 219 -0.04 -3.81 31.32
N MET A 220 -0.67 -4.98 31.41
CA MET A 220 -1.59 -5.50 30.39
C MET A 220 -2.82 -4.60 30.22
N GLU A 221 -3.38 -4.06 31.31
CA GLU A 221 -4.51 -3.12 31.25
C GLU A 221 -4.13 -1.81 30.59
N ILE A 222 -2.91 -1.27 30.84
CA ILE A 222 -2.40 -0.10 30.13
C ILE A 222 -2.28 -0.40 28.63
N PHE A 223 -1.71 -1.55 28.26
CA PHE A 223 -1.63 -1.97 26.87
C PHE A 223 -3.03 -2.10 26.24
N ARG A 224 -3.99 -2.72 26.94
CA ARG A 224 -5.38 -2.87 26.48
C ARG A 224 -6.00 -1.50 26.14
N ARG A 225 -5.86 -0.50 27.02
CA ARG A 225 -6.39 0.86 26.79
C ARG A 225 -5.75 1.52 25.58
N LYS A 226 -4.42 1.40 25.42
CA LYS A 226 -3.71 1.94 24.24
C LYS A 226 -4.12 1.21 22.95
N ALA A 227 -4.31 -0.09 23.00
CA ALA A 227 -4.81 -0.89 21.88
C ALA A 227 -6.24 -0.48 21.46
N ILE A 228 -7.14 -0.25 22.42
CA ILE A 228 -8.49 0.24 22.15
C ILE A 228 -8.45 1.64 21.52
N SER A 229 -7.67 2.56 22.07
CA SER A 229 -7.55 3.92 21.52
C SER A 229 -7.06 3.91 20.07
N PHE A 230 -6.04 3.10 19.76
CA PHE A 230 -5.57 2.88 18.40
C PHE A 230 -6.65 2.23 17.52
N GLY A 231 -7.35 1.22 18.04
CA GLY A 231 -8.43 0.53 17.33
C GLY A 231 -9.57 1.47 16.93
N VAL A 232 -10.03 2.31 17.84
CA VAL A 232 -11.07 3.32 17.56
C VAL A 232 -10.63 4.30 16.49
N THR A 233 -9.42 4.85 16.58
CA THR A 233 -8.90 5.79 15.57
C THR A 233 -8.77 5.10 14.20
N SER A 234 -8.28 3.85 14.17
CA SER A 234 -8.16 3.07 12.93
C SER A 234 -9.53 2.75 12.33
N ALA A 235 -10.54 2.45 13.16
CA ALA A 235 -11.91 2.19 12.70
C ALA A 235 -12.53 3.45 12.08
N VAL A 236 -12.40 4.60 12.76
CA VAL A 236 -12.89 5.90 12.24
C VAL A 236 -12.18 6.27 10.93
N PHE A 237 -10.86 6.11 10.87
CA PHE A 237 -10.10 6.34 9.65
C PHE A 237 -10.58 5.44 8.50
N ARG A 238 -10.79 4.14 8.76
CA ARG A 238 -11.32 3.21 7.75
C ARG A 238 -12.72 3.60 7.30
N LEU A 239 -13.60 4.03 8.22
CA LEU A 239 -14.94 4.53 7.87
C LEU A 239 -14.85 5.74 6.92
N CYS A 240 -14.04 6.75 7.27
CA CYS A 240 -13.83 7.91 6.42
C CYS A 240 -13.24 7.54 5.05
N LEU A 241 -12.28 6.62 5.01
CA LEU A 241 -11.71 6.11 3.76
C LEU A 241 -12.77 5.44 2.87
N MET A 242 -13.61 4.56 3.45
CA MET A 242 -14.65 3.86 2.69
C MET A 242 -15.72 4.84 2.20
N THR A 243 -16.04 5.88 2.98
CA THR A 243 -16.97 6.94 2.56
C THR A 243 -16.39 7.70 1.37
N ILE A 244 -15.15 8.18 1.45
CA ILE A 244 -14.50 8.89 0.34
C ILE A 244 -14.35 7.97 -0.88
N ALA A 245 -13.96 6.70 -0.69
CA ALA A 245 -13.88 5.73 -1.77
C ALA A 245 -15.24 5.50 -2.44
N GLY A 246 -16.34 5.48 -1.69
CA GLY A 246 -17.69 5.33 -2.21
C GLY A 246 -18.23 6.55 -2.96
N ILE A 247 -17.76 7.76 -2.63
CA ILE A 247 -18.14 9.00 -3.34
C ILE A 247 -17.67 8.97 -4.80
N LEU A 248 -16.49 8.41 -5.08
CA LEU A 248 -15.92 8.42 -6.43
C LEU A 248 -16.77 7.69 -7.48
N PRO A 249 -17.20 6.42 -7.27
CA PRO A 249 -18.12 5.77 -8.20
C PRO A 249 -19.43 6.52 -8.40
N VAL A 250 -20.01 7.05 -7.34
CA VAL A 250 -21.25 7.83 -7.43
C VAL A 250 -21.04 9.09 -8.28
N ALA A 251 -19.96 9.82 -8.06
CA ALA A 251 -19.68 11.05 -8.79
C ALA A 251 -19.30 10.80 -10.26
N LEU A 252 -18.45 9.82 -10.56
CA LEU A 252 -18.03 9.53 -11.93
C LEU A 252 -19.12 8.85 -12.75
N ILE A 253 -19.78 7.82 -12.22
CA ILE A 253 -20.88 7.15 -12.92
C ILE A 253 -22.05 8.12 -13.07
N GLY A 254 -22.47 8.80 -12.00
CA GLY A 254 -23.57 9.76 -12.04
C GLY A 254 -23.29 10.93 -12.99
N GLY A 255 -22.07 11.45 -12.98
CA GLY A 255 -21.63 12.49 -13.91
C GLY A 255 -21.66 12.04 -15.37
N THR A 256 -21.16 10.82 -15.66
CA THR A 256 -21.17 10.29 -17.03
C THR A 256 -22.59 9.94 -17.50
N VAL A 257 -23.47 9.45 -16.60
CA VAL A 257 -24.89 9.24 -16.89
C VAL A 257 -25.58 10.58 -17.23
N PHE A 258 -25.23 11.65 -16.50
CA PHE A 258 -25.73 12.98 -16.81
C PHE A 258 -25.25 13.47 -18.19
N LEU A 259 -23.98 13.24 -18.55
CA LEU A 259 -23.46 13.56 -19.87
C LEU A 259 -24.17 12.75 -20.96
N TRP A 260 -24.40 11.45 -20.73
CA TRP A 260 -25.14 10.58 -21.64
C TRP A 260 -26.59 11.06 -21.86
N SER A 261 -27.29 11.48 -20.81
CA SER A 261 -28.66 11.99 -20.94
C SER A 261 -28.74 13.26 -21.79
N ASN A 262 -27.63 14.00 -21.91
CA ASN A 262 -27.51 15.18 -22.80
C ASN A 262 -26.90 14.84 -24.17
N GLY A 263 -26.69 13.56 -24.50
CA GLY A 263 -26.13 13.12 -25.77
C GLY A 263 -24.62 13.32 -25.92
N ASN A 264 -23.92 13.61 -24.83
CA ASN A 264 -22.48 13.93 -24.82
C ASN A 264 -21.59 12.76 -24.35
N ALA A 265 -22.16 11.61 -24.08
CA ALA A 265 -21.43 10.39 -23.72
C ALA A 265 -22.12 9.13 -24.23
N SER A 266 -21.35 8.06 -24.45
CA SER A 266 -21.87 6.74 -24.82
C SER A 266 -22.13 5.86 -23.58
N ILE A 267 -22.83 4.74 -23.76
CA ILE A 267 -23.04 3.74 -22.69
C ILE A 267 -21.72 3.06 -22.35
N GLY A 268 -20.85 2.86 -23.34
CA GLY A 268 -19.49 2.35 -23.11
C GLY A 268 -18.65 3.30 -22.27
N GLU A 269 -18.78 4.61 -22.43
CA GLU A 269 -18.09 5.61 -21.60
C GLU A 269 -18.60 5.62 -20.16
N ILE A 270 -19.89 5.36 -19.92
CA ILE A 270 -20.42 5.10 -18.58
C ILE A 270 -19.74 3.88 -17.97
N THR A 271 -19.61 2.80 -18.74
CA THR A 271 -18.96 1.56 -18.29
C THR A 271 -17.49 1.80 -17.99
N ALA A 272 -16.76 2.51 -18.86
CA ALA A 272 -15.35 2.81 -18.68
C ALA A 272 -15.11 3.69 -17.43
N SER A 273 -15.88 4.76 -17.26
CA SER A 273 -15.79 5.64 -16.09
C SER A 273 -16.12 4.90 -14.79
N GLY A 274 -17.13 4.00 -14.83
CA GLY A 274 -17.50 3.14 -13.71
C GLY A 274 -16.38 2.15 -13.35
N ALA A 275 -15.77 1.51 -14.33
CA ALA A 275 -14.64 0.59 -14.11
C ALA A 275 -13.44 1.31 -13.50
N VAL A 276 -13.08 2.51 -13.98
CA VAL A 276 -12.05 3.38 -13.38
C VAL A 276 -12.40 3.71 -11.94
N ALA A 277 -13.61 4.17 -11.69
CA ALA A 277 -14.04 4.61 -10.37
C ALA A 277 -13.98 3.48 -9.33
N ILE A 278 -14.50 2.30 -9.67
CA ILE A 278 -14.49 1.12 -8.80
C ILE A 278 -13.04 0.68 -8.54
N ARG A 279 -12.20 0.69 -9.57
CA ARG A 279 -10.79 0.31 -9.43
C ARG A 279 -10.03 1.23 -8.49
N ILE A 280 -10.15 2.55 -8.66
CA ILE A 280 -9.49 3.51 -7.78
C ILE A 280 -10.05 3.40 -6.35
N ALA A 281 -11.36 3.23 -6.19
CA ALA A 281 -11.96 3.03 -4.87
C ALA A 281 -11.39 1.79 -4.15
N GLN A 282 -11.20 0.68 -4.86
CA GLN A 282 -10.58 -0.54 -4.31
C GLN A 282 -9.12 -0.33 -3.94
N MET A 283 -8.37 0.42 -4.75
CA MET A 283 -6.95 0.73 -4.47
C MET A 283 -6.78 1.63 -3.24
N THR A 284 -7.77 2.46 -2.90
CA THR A 284 -7.70 3.45 -1.82
C THR A 284 -7.25 2.84 -0.48
N GLY A 285 -7.82 1.70 -0.10
CA GLY A 285 -7.47 1.02 1.15
C GLY A 285 -6.05 0.47 1.14
N TRP A 286 -5.65 -0.17 0.05
CA TRP A 286 -4.31 -0.76 -0.10
C TRP A 286 -3.22 0.31 -0.13
N VAL A 287 -3.37 1.35 -0.95
CA VAL A 287 -2.42 2.47 -1.03
C VAL A 287 -2.27 3.19 0.32
N SER A 288 -3.37 3.39 1.05
CA SER A 288 -3.32 3.99 2.39
C SER A 288 -2.52 3.14 3.37
N PHE A 289 -2.70 1.82 3.35
CA PHE A 289 -1.94 0.90 4.20
C PHE A 289 -0.45 0.91 3.84
N THR A 290 -0.12 0.87 2.56
CA THR A 290 1.26 0.95 2.06
C THR A 290 1.94 2.26 2.48
N LEU A 291 1.26 3.40 2.36
CA LEU A 291 1.80 4.68 2.82
C LEU A 291 2.12 4.66 4.32
N MET A 292 1.24 4.08 5.15
CA MET A 292 1.51 3.94 6.58
C MET A 292 2.73 3.05 6.85
N THR A 293 2.88 1.95 6.12
CA THR A 293 4.03 1.04 6.24
C THR A 293 5.33 1.75 5.83
N ILE A 294 5.32 2.49 4.72
CA ILE A 294 6.48 3.28 4.27
C ILE A 294 6.89 4.29 5.35
N TYR A 295 5.95 5.05 5.92
CA TYR A 295 6.26 6.00 6.98
C TYR A 295 6.79 5.34 8.25
N ALA A 296 6.28 4.17 8.64
CA ALA A 296 6.79 3.43 9.78
C ALA A 296 8.23 2.97 9.54
N ASN A 297 8.51 2.40 8.37
CA ASN A 297 9.83 1.91 8.00
C ASN A 297 10.86 3.06 7.82
N ILE A 298 10.44 4.25 7.36
CA ILE A 298 11.31 5.42 7.33
C ILE A 298 11.78 5.78 8.75
N GLY A 299 10.86 5.75 9.74
CA GLY A 299 11.25 5.97 11.14
C GLY A 299 12.26 4.94 11.65
N GLU A 300 12.13 3.67 11.27
CA GLU A 300 13.12 2.62 11.63
C GLU A 300 14.48 2.84 10.95
N VAL A 301 14.49 3.41 9.74
CA VAL A 301 15.75 3.75 9.04
C VAL A 301 16.42 4.97 9.66
N GLU A 302 15.67 5.93 10.16
CA GLU A 302 16.20 7.13 10.86
C GLU A 302 16.81 6.78 12.22
N ASP A 303 16.26 5.78 12.92
CA ASP A 303 16.73 5.33 14.24
C ASP A 303 17.95 4.39 14.17
N GLY A 304 18.21 3.80 13.02
CA GLY A 304 19.26 2.79 12.79
C GLY A 304 20.56 3.38 12.30
#